data_560d4001ca5be1a32b22a34b9783de3a
#
_entry.id   560d4001ca5be1a32b22a34b9783de3a
#
_cell.length_a   1.000
_cell.length_b   1.000
_cell.length_c   1.000
_cell.angle_alpha   90.00
_cell.angle_beta   90.00
_cell.angle_gamma   90.00
#
_symmetry.space_group_name_H-M   'P 1'
#
loop_
_entity.id
_entity.type
_entity.pdbx_description
1 polymer ?
#
loop_
_entity_poly.entity_id
_entity_poly.type
_entity_poly.pdbx_seq_one_letter_code
_entity_poly.pdbx_strand_id
1 'polypeptide(L)'
;MKRLLISCTVALSLLALIPDPAWAEVKTREKTHISLGGMLGKVFNLFGGKAAKEGVVSTTAVKGNRKATMNDSTGQIIDLTEEKVYDLDMKKKTYEVTTFEELRRRMREAREKAEKDAAREQGKEQGKEEKAEKSEPQKEYEVDFNVKETGQKKQLAGYDTREVVTTITVREKGKTLEDAGGIVLTADSWLAPHIAALKELADFDMKYWKQLQGPDAMGMSAEQLATVVAMYPAVKQAMDRLQKEGTKLEGTPIATTTTVEGVKSKEQAAQQAESGKSSGGGLGGMLARKMAKKDNDATGARAMIFTSEHEVQEVQTAVAAADTDIPAGFKEKK
;
A
#
# COMPACT_ATOMS: atom_id res chain seq x y z
N MET A 1 -69.98 26.63 48.47
CA MET A 1 -69.65 26.14 47.13
C MET A 1 -68.18 26.43 46.86
N LYS A 2 -67.35 25.45 47.18
CA LYS A 2 -65.86 25.56 47.03
C LYS A 2 -65.49 24.80 45.78
N ARG A 3 -64.97 25.51 44.76
CA ARG A 3 -64.39 24.88 43.55
C ARG A 3 -62.90 24.65 43.83
N LEU A 4 -62.55 23.39 43.87
CA LEU A 4 -61.19 22.92 43.96
C LEU A 4 -60.57 23.00 42.56
N LEU A 5 -59.55 23.82 42.37
CA LEU A 5 -58.74 23.85 41.13
C LEU A 5 -57.57 22.88 41.33
N ILE A 6 -57.66 21.73 40.63
CA ILE A 6 -56.55 20.80 40.50
C ILE A 6 -55.67 21.29 39.37
N SER A 7 -54.50 21.84 39.74
CA SER A 7 -53.44 22.23 38.78
C SER A 7 -52.64 20.97 38.44
N CYS A 8 -52.87 20.47 37.23
CA CYS A 8 -52.09 19.35 36.69
C CYS A 8 -50.82 19.92 36.06
N THR A 9 -49.71 19.91 36.79
CA THR A 9 -48.38 20.19 36.25
C THR A 9 -47.90 18.95 35.50
N VAL A 10 -48.08 18.96 34.19
CA VAL A 10 -47.42 18.02 33.30
C VAL A 10 -45.97 18.45 33.16
N ALA A 11 -45.09 17.79 33.92
CA ALA A 11 -43.64 17.89 33.74
C ALA A 11 -43.30 17.19 32.44
N LEU A 12 -43.19 17.97 31.35
CA LEU A 12 -42.70 17.52 30.05
C LEU A 12 -41.16 17.32 30.19
N SER A 13 -40.76 16.09 30.52
CA SER A 13 -39.37 15.69 30.45
C SER A 13 -38.93 15.65 28.97
N LEU A 14 -38.48 16.78 28.45
CA LEU A 14 -37.68 16.79 27.23
C LEU A 14 -36.36 16.09 27.58
N LEU A 15 -36.28 14.77 27.37
CA LEU A 15 -35.02 14.11 27.17
C LEU A 15 -34.43 14.75 25.88
N ALA A 16 -33.51 15.69 26.07
CA ALA A 16 -32.65 16.14 25.02
C ALA A 16 -31.90 14.88 24.53
N LEU A 17 -32.30 14.34 23.41
CA LEU A 17 -31.48 13.49 22.58
C LEU A 17 -30.28 14.36 22.16
N ILE A 18 -29.26 14.39 23.02
CA ILE A 18 -27.95 14.86 22.61
C ILE A 18 -27.56 13.85 21.54
N PRO A 19 -27.46 14.25 20.26
CA PRO A 19 -26.93 13.33 19.28
C PRO A 19 -25.55 12.95 19.81
N ASP A 20 -25.33 11.67 20.11
CA ASP A 20 -23.98 11.16 20.32
C ASP A 20 -23.13 11.74 19.20
N PRO A 21 -21.95 12.30 19.53
CA PRO A 21 -21.03 12.71 18.47
C PRO A 21 -20.93 11.52 17.54
N ALA A 22 -21.27 11.72 16.26
CA ALA A 22 -21.22 10.65 15.26
C ALA A 22 -19.77 10.15 15.23
N TRP A 23 -19.50 9.16 16.05
CA TRP A 23 -18.20 8.50 16.10
C TRP A 23 -18.00 7.87 14.72
N ALA A 24 -16.81 8.06 14.18
CA ALA A 24 -16.37 7.33 13.00
C ALA A 24 -16.63 5.85 13.22
N GLU A 25 -17.53 5.26 12.45
CA GLU A 25 -17.86 3.84 12.53
C GLU A 25 -17.87 3.25 11.12
N VAL A 26 -16.91 2.38 10.85
CA VAL A 26 -16.84 1.64 9.60
C VAL A 26 -16.18 0.29 9.84
N LYS A 27 -16.71 -0.72 9.18
CA LYS A 27 -16.11 -2.06 9.15
C LYS A 27 -16.05 -2.51 7.71
N THR A 28 -14.86 -2.92 7.27
CA THR A 28 -14.65 -3.46 5.93
C THR A 28 -14.16 -4.89 6.00
N ARG A 29 -14.49 -5.66 4.98
CA ARG A 29 -13.84 -6.93 4.68
C ARG A 29 -13.12 -6.79 3.36
N GLU A 30 -11.83 -7.05 3.36
CA GLU A 30 -10.97 -6.82 2.22
C GLU A 30 -10.14 -8.06 1.90
N LYS A 31 -9.87 -8.27 0.63
CA LYS A 31 -8.97 -9.34 0.18
C LYS A 31 -7.77 -8.71 -0.50
N THR A 32 -6.58 -9.13 -0.08
CA THR A 32 -5.32 -8.75 -0.73
C THR A 32 -4.58 -10.00 -1.17
N HIS A 33 -4.15 -10.01 -2.42
CA HIS A 33 -3.32 -11.07 -2.97
C HIS A 33 -2.06 -10.46 -3.62
N ILE A 34 -0.90 -11.00 -3.29
CA ILE A 34 0.38 -10.55 -3.84
C ILE A 34 1.04 -11.71 -4.55
N SER A 35 1.43 -11.48 -5.79
CA SER A 35 2.20 -12.42 -6.60
C SER A 35 3.55 -11.79 -6.96
N LEU A 36 4.63 -12.54 -6.77
CA LEU A 36 5.97 -12.14 -7.15
C LEU A 36 6.40 -12.84 -8.42
N GLY A 37 7.10 -12.13 -9.30
CA GLY A 37 7.64 -12.67 -10.52
C GLY A 37 8.97 -13.42 -10.33
N GLY A 38 9.38 -14.15 -11.36
CA GLY A 38 10.69 -14.77 -11.44
C GLY A 38 11.00 -15.78 -10.33
N MET A 39 12.27 -15.82 -9.88
CA MET A 39 12.74 -16.75 -8.86
C MET A 39 12.14 -16.44 -7.49
N LEU A 40 11.95 -15.16 -7.15
CA LEU A 40 11.34 -14.74 -5.89
C LEU A 40 9.91 -15.27 -5.78
N GLY A 41 9.14 -15.23 -6.87
CA GLY A 41 7.79 -15.79 -6.90
C GLY A 41 7.76 -17.29 -6.67
N LYS A 42 8.73 -18.03 -7.23
CA LYS A 42 8.83 -19.48 -6.99
C LYS A 42 9.08 -19.79 -5.51
N VAL A 43 10.00 -19.06 -4.88
CA VAL A 43 10.31 -19.20 -3.45
C VAL A 43 9.10 -18.80 -2.61
N PHE A 44 8.49 -17.65 -2.92
CA PHE A 44 7.30 -17.16 -2.22
C PHE A 44 6.13 -18.15 -2.29
N ASN A 45 5.84 -18.71 -3.46
CA ASN A 45 4.78 -19.71 -3.63
C ASN A 45 5.08 -21.05 -2.93
N LEU A 46 6.36 -21.38 -2.76
CA LEU A 46 6.77 -22.62 -2.07
C LEU A 46 6.62 -22.49 -0.55
N PHE A 47 6.98 -21.33 0.02
CA PHE A 47 7.03 -21.11 1.46
C PHE A 47 5.87 -20.23 1.99
N GLY A 48 5.19 -19.45 1.14
CA GLY A 48 4.13 -18.51 1.53
C GLY A 48 2.79 -19.16 1.90
N GLY A 49 2.68 -20.48 1.75
CA GLY A 49 1.51 -21.25 2.15
C GLY A 49 0.21 -20.83 1.46
N LYS A 50 -0.88 -20.83 2.20
CA LYS A 50 -2.22 -20.48 1.71
C LYS A 50 -2.31 -19.01 1.31
N ALA A 51 -1.70 -18.11 2.08
CA ALA A 51 -1.70 -16.66 1.81
C ALA A 51 -1.07 -16.29 0.46
N ALA A 52 0.01 -17.00 0.06
CA ALA A 52 0.66 -16.79 -1.22
C ALA A 52 -0.18 -17.28 -2.42
N LYS A 53 -1.10 -18.23 -2.21
CA LYS A 53 -1.90 -18.83 -3.29
C LYS A 53 -3.28 -18.21 -3.40
N GLU A 54 -3.92 -17.93 -2.28
CA GLU A 54 -5.32 -17.53 -2.21
C GLU A 54 -5.49 -16.06 -1.81
N GLY A 55 -4.39 -15.42 -1.36
CA GLY A 55 -4.42 -14.10 -0.75
C GLY A 55 -4.83 -14.14 0.72
N VAL A 56 -4.90 -12.97 1.33
CA VAL A 56 -5.28 -12.75 2.73
C VAL A 56 -6.59 -11.98 2.75
N VAL A 57 -7.57 -12.52 3.47
CA VAL A 57 -8.79 -11.79 3.78
C VAL A 57 -8.62 -11.18 5.16
N SER A 58 -8.82 -9.88 5.28
CA SER A 58 -8.78 -9.13 6.52
C SER A 58 -10.09 -8.38 6.75
N THR A 59 -10.42 -8.18 8.02
CA THR A 59 -11.49 -7.29 8.44
C THR A 59 -10.85 -6.11 9.14
N THR A 60 -11.16 -4.91 8.70
CA THR A 60 -10.75 -3.66 9.35
C THR A 60 -11.98 -2.97 9.91
N ALA A 61 -11.94 -2.61 11.18
CA ALA A 61 -13.01 -1.89 11.86
C ALA A 61 -12.46 -0.63 12.53
N VAL A 62 -13.17 0.49 12.38
CA VAL A 62 -12.90 1.74 13.11
C VAL A 62 -14.12 2.06 13.95
N LYS A 63 -13.88 2.35 15.23
CA LYS A 63 -14.89 2.84 16.16
C LYS A 63 -14.28 3.94 17.05
N GLY A 64 -14.63 5.19 16.79
CA GLY A 64 -14.07 6.34 17.49
C GLY A 64 -12.55 6.45 17.31
N ASN A 65 -11.82 6.30 18.40
CA ASN A 65 -10.36 6.39 18.45
C ASN A 65 -9.65 5.03 18.38
N ARG A 66 -10.37 3.96 18.02
CA ARG A 66 -9.79 2.62 17.89
C ARG A 66 -9.98 2.07 16.48
N LYS A 67 -8.91 1.48 15.95
CA LYS A 67 -8.92 0.73 14.69
C LYS A 67 -8.39 -0.66 14.93
N ALA A 68 -9.10 -1.66 14.48
CA ALA A 68 -8.64 -3.05 14.49
C ALA A 68 -8.59 -3.59 13.07
N THR A 69 -7.49 -4.26 12.73
CA THR A 69 -7.35 -5.02 11.48
C THR A 69 -7.00 -6.46 11.83
N MET A 70 -7.85 -7.40 11.45
CA MET A 70 -7.75 -8.81 11.84
C MET A 70 -7.80 -9.71 10.60
N ASN A 71 -7.00 -10.76 10.61
CA ASN A 71 -7.09 -11.89 9.68
C ASN A 71 -6.95 -13.23 10.43
N ASP A 72 -6.94 -14.35 9.74
CA ASP A 72 -6.88 -15.69 10.35
C ASP A 72 -5.59 -15.96 11.17
N SER A 73 -4.55 -15.18 11.00
CA SER A 73 -3.24 -15.43 11.59
C SER A 73 -2.78 -14.33 12.53
N THR A 74 -3.05 -13.09 12.19
CA THR A 74 -2.59 -11.91 12.91
C THR A 74 -3.71 -10.90 13.08
N GLY A 75 -3.56 -10.04 14.07
CA GLY A 75 -4.40 -8.86 14.25
C GLY A 75 -3.57 -7.70 14.75
N GLN A 76 -4.06 -6.49 14.50
CA GLN A 76 -3.49 -5.27 15.07
C GLN A 76 -4.61 -4.36 15.53
N ILE A 77 -4.48 -3.80 16.72
CA ILE A 77 -5.38 -2.78 17.24
C ILE A 77 -4.55 -1.53 17.52
N ILE A 78 -5.01 -0.40 17.01
CA ILE A 78 -4.44 0.92 17.28
C ILE A 78 -5.43 1.68 18.14
N ASP A 79 -4.99 2.13 19.30
CA ASP A 79 -5.76 2.96 20.22
C ASP A 79 -5.11 4.35 20.31
N LEU A 80 -5.76 5.35 19.72
CA LEU A 80 -5.27 6.74 19.71
C LEU A 80 -5.40 7.41 21.07
N THR A 81 -6.31 6.95 21.92
CA THR A 81 -6.52 7.50 23.25
C THR A 81 -5.45 7.01 24.24
N GLU A 82 -5.12 5.72 24.17
CA GLU A 82 -4.08 5.13 25.01
C GLU A 82 -2.67 5.29 24.42
N GLU A 83 -2.56 5.77 23.19
CA GLU A 83 -1.30 5.84 22.42
C GLU A 83 -0.57 4.49 22.36
N LYS A 84 -1.31 3.43 22.06
CA LYS A 84 -0.81 2.05 22.01
C LYS A 84 -1.18 1.35 20.74
N VAL A 85 -0.32 0.42 20.35
CA VAL A 85 -0.57 -0.59 19.33
C VAL A 85 -0.51 -1.96 19.99
N TYR A 86 -1.51 -2.78 19.71
CA TYR A 86 -1.60 -4.17 20.16
C TYR A 86 -1.42 -5.05 18.94
N ASP A 87 -0.36 -5.84 18.91
CA ASP A 87 -0.09 -6.82 17.85
C ASP A 87 -0.51 -8.21 18.34
N LEU A 88 -1.46 -8.84 17.64
CA LEU A 88 -2.10 -10.09 18.05
C LEU A 88 -1.61 -11.26 17.21
N ASP A 89 -1.26 -12.37 17.86
CA ASP A 89 -1.10 -13.69 17.27
C ASP A 89 -2.40 -14.47 17.44
N MET A 90 -3.21 -14.53 16.37
CA MET A 90 -4.55 -15.15 16.41
C MET A 90 -4.49 -16.65 16.67
N LYS A 91 -3.37 -17.30 16.29
CA LYS A 91 -3.19 -18.76 16.49
C LYS A 91 -2.81 -19.09 17.93
N LYS A 92 -1.92 -18.30 18.53
CA LYS A 92 -1.48 -18.48 19.92
C LYS A 92 -2.41 -17.83 20.93
N LYS A 93 -3.33 -16.97 20.47
CA LYS A 93 -4.19 -16.14 21.31
C LYS A 93 -3.36 -15.30 22.31
N THR A 94 -2.34 -14.64 21.79
CA THR A 94 -1.48 -13.74 22.57
C THR A 94 -1.38 -12.40 21.88
N TYR A 95 -1.05 -11.35 22.64
CA TYR A 95 -0.77 -10.03 22.09
C TYR A 95 0.44 -9.40 22.76
N GLU A 96 1.09 -8.52 22.02
CA GLU A 96 2.16 -7.64 22.50
C GLU A 96 1.67 -6.21 22.43
N VAL A 97 2.10 -5.38 23.38
CA VAL A 97 1.74 -3.96 23.45
C VAL A 97 2.96 -3.12 23.16
N THR A 98 2.85 -2.19 22.22
CA THR A 98 3.88 -1.21 21.91
C THR A 98 3.29 0.19 22.05
N THR A 99 3.91 1.06 22.85
CA THR A 99 3.48 2.46 22.98
C THR A 99 3.93 3.30 21.78
N PHE A 100 3.23 4.39 21.48
CA PHE A 100 3.66 5.35 20.45
C PHE A 100 5.03 5.95 20.75
N GLU A 101 5.37 6.14 22.03
CA GLU A 101 6.70 6.59 22.43
C GLU A 101 7.78 5.60 21.99
N GLU A 102 7.56 4.31 22.24
CA GLU A 102 8.47 3.25 21.80
C GLU A 102 8.56 3.19 20.27
N LEU A 103 7.44 3.33 19.54
CA LEU A 103 7.45 3.38 18.08
C LEU A 103 8.24 4.59 17.57
N ARG A 104 8.04 5.78 18.16
CA ARG A 104 8.81 6.99 17.81
C ARG A 104 10.30 6.78 18.08
N ARG A 105 10.67 6.12 19.16
CA ARG A 105 12.07 5.78 19.46
C ARG A 105 12.66 4.88 18.40
N ARG A 106 12.00 3.77 18.08
CA ARG A 106 12.44 2.82 17.03
C ARG A 106 12.58 3.50 15.67
N MET A 107 11.67 4.38 15.31
CA MET A 107 11.74 5.14 14.06
C MET A 107 12.95 6.07 14.03
N ARG A 108 13.25 6.80 15.12
CA ARG A 108 14.45 7.64 15.21
C ARG A 108 15.74 6.81 15.08
N GLU A 109 15.84 5.70 15.83
CA GLU A 109 16.99 4.79 15.78
C GLU A 109 17.21 4.22 14.38
N ALA A 110 16.12 3.81 13.69
CA ALA A 110 16.17 3.31 12.32
C ALA A 110 16.65 4.39 11.34
N ARG A 111 16.17 5.62 11.49
CA ARG A 111 16.58 6.77 10.66
C ARG A 111 18.07 7.08 10.87
N GLU A 112 18.51 7.22 12.11
CA GLU A 112 19.92 7.47 12.42
C GLU A 112 20.85 6.37 11.88
N LYS A 113 20.41 5.11 11.96
CA LYS A 113 21.15 3.99 11.37
C LYS A 113 21.22 4.12 9.85
N ALA A 114 20.13 4.40 9.18
CA ALA A 114 20.08 4.57 7.73
C ALA A 114 21.00 5.74 7.27
N GLU A 115 20.97 6.87 7.99
CA GLU A 115 21.85 8.02 7.72
C GLU A 115 23.33 7.66 7.90
N LYS A 116 23.68 6.91 8.95
CA LYS A 116 25.06 6.44 9.18
C LYS A 116 25.52 5.45 8.11
N ASP A 117 24.63 4.55 7.69
CA ASP A 117 24.96 3.56 6.65
C ASP A 117 25.13 4.25 5.28
N ALA A 118 24.27 5.21 4.94
CA ALA A 118 24.41 6.02 3.73
C ALA A 118 25.72 6.85 3.71
N ALA A 119 26.05 7.47 4.84
CA ALA A 119 27.31 8.22 4.96
C ALA A 119 28.55 7.31 4.83
N ARG A 120 28.48 6.06 5.34
CA ARG A 120 29.56 5.08 5.18
C ARG A 120 29.71 4.58 3.74
N GLU A 121 28.62 4.43 3.01
CA GLU A 121 28.65 4.07 1.60
C GLU A 121 29.24 5.18 0.74
N GLN A 122 28.82 6.43 0.95
CA GLN A 122 29.41 7.59 0.28
C GLN A 122 30.90 7.76 0.55
N GLY A 123 31.36 7.52 1.80
CA GLY A 123 32.79 7.56 2.14
C GLY A 123 33.60 6.42 1.52
N LYS A 124 32.97 5.28 1.21
CA LYS A 124 33.64 4.17 0.49
C LYS A 124 33.70 4.41 -1.02
N GLU A 125 32.72 5.10 -1.59
CA GLU A 125 32.72 5.50 -3.00
C GLU A 125 33.77 6.58 -3.27
N GLN A 126 33.88 7.61 -2.42
CA GLN A 126 34.93 8.61 -2.54
C GLN A 126 36.35 8.02 -2.45
N GLY A 127 36.56 6.97 -1.64
CA GLY A 127 37.84 6.26 -1.57
C GLY A 127 38.11 5.31 -2.74
N LYS A 128 37.12 5.03 -3.59
CA LYS A 128 37.26 4.25 -4.83
C LYS A 128 37.37 5.10 -6.08
N GLU A 129 36.83 6.33 -6.07
CA GLU A 129 36.93 7.26 -7.22
C GLU A 129 38.37 7.73 -7.51
N GLU A 130 39.31 7.67 -6.55
CA GLU A 130 40.72 7.91 -6.84
C GLU A 130 41.40 6.81 -7.68
N LYS A 131 40.70 5.69 -7.98
CA LYS A 131 41.27 4.54 -8.74
C LYS A 131 40.46 4.07 -9.96
N ALA A 132 39.36 4.71 -10.29
CA ALA A 132 38.55 4.32 -11.45
C ALA A 132 38.36 5.50 -12.40
N GLU A 133 39.20 5.59 -13.40
CA GLU A 133 38.96 6.40 -14.61
C GLU A 133 37.68 5.93 -15.30
N LYS A 134 36.86 6.92 -15.68
CA LYS A 134 35.60 6.89 -16.44
C LYS A 134 34.36 6.55 -15.58
N SER A 135 33.82 7.59 -14.93
CA SER A 135 32.41 7.65 -14.60
C SER A 135 31.58 7.59 -15.89
N GLU A 136 30.78 6.53 -16.06
CA GLU A 136 29.73 6.56 -17.07
C GLU A 136 28.84 7.79 -16.79
N PRO A 137 28.40 8.53 -17.84
CA PRO A 137 27.54 9.69 -17.64
C PRO A 137 26.29 9.25 -16.86
N GLN A 138 25.99 9.99 -15.81
CA GLN A 138 24.81 9.73 -14.96
C GLN A 138 23.58 9.71 -15.86
N LYS A 139 22.93 8.54 -15.98
CA LYS A 139 21.74 8.39 -16.80
C LYS A 139 20.61 9.21 -16.20
N GLU A 140 20.08 10.14 -16.96
CA GLU A 140 18.87 10.85 -16.58
C GLU A 140 17.65 9.97 -16.89
N TYR A 141 16.70 9.95 -15.97
CA TYR A 141 15.45 9.21 -16.15
C TYR A 141 14.29 10.17 -16.35
N GLU A 142 13.32 9.77 -17.14
CA GLU A 142 12.03 10.44 -17.26
C GLU A 142 10.90 9.51 -16.82
N VAL A 143 9.84 10.13 -16.30
CA VAL A 143 8.65 9.43 -15.83
C VAL A 143 7.48 9.89 -16.67
N ASP A 144 6.87 8.95 -17.40
CA ASP A 144 5.59 9.17 -18.07
C ASP A 144 4.45 8.70 -17.17
N PHE A 145 3.43 9.53 -17.05
CA PHE A 145 2.22 9.25 -16.29
C PHE A 145 1.01 9.40 -17.20
N ASN A 146 0.19 8.36 -17.26
CA ASN A 146 -1.03 8.34 -18.07
C ASN A 146 -2.19 7.80 -17.26
N VAL A 147 -3.35 8.45 -17.36
CA VAL A 147 -4.61 8.01 -16.75
C VAL A 147 -5.66 7.89 -17.85
N LYS A 148 -6.21 6.70 -17.99
CA LYS A 148 -7.23 6.38 -18.99
C LYS A 148 -8.49 5.86 -18.32
N GLU A 149 -9.61 6.54 -18.53
CA GLU A 149 -10.93 5.97 -18.29
C GLU A 149 -11.26 5.04 -19.46
N THR A 150 -11.52 3.77 -19.15
CA THR A 150 -11.79 2.76 -20.21
C THR A 150 -13.23 2.79 -20.68
N GLY A 151 -14.13 3.41 -19.91
CA GLY A 151 -15.57 3.38 -20.13
C GLY A 151 -16.25 2.11 -19.65
N GLN A 152 -15.49 1.13 -19.14
CA GLN A 152 -16.05 -0.08 -18.55
C GLN A 152 -16.68 0.22 -17.20
N LYS A 153 -17.79 -0.47 -16.90
CA LYS A 153 -18.53 -0.36 -15.64
C LYS A 153 -18.89 -1.76 -15.15
N LYS A 154 -18.85 -1.96 -13.84
CA LYS A 154 -19.34 -3.19 -13.17
C LYS A 154 -19.80 -2.87 -11.76
N GLN A 155 -20.55 -3.77 -11.18
CA GLN A 155 -20.95 -3.67 -9.77
C GLN A 155 -19.99 -4.51 -8.92
N LEU A 156 -19.41 -3.89 -7.88
CA LEU A 156 -18.51 -4.53 -6.90
C LEU A 156 -18.91 -4.14 -5.49
N ALA A 157 -18.98 -5.09 -4.58
CA ALA A 157 -19.40 -4.89 -3.18
C ALA A 157 -20.71 -4.09 -3.04
N GLY A 158 -21.62 -4.20 -4.02
CA GLY A 158 -22.88 -3.45 -4.03
C GLY A 158 -22.79 -2.02 -4.61
N TYR A 159 -21.63 -1.58 -5.08
CA TYR A 159 -21.40 -0.26 -5.66
C TYR A 159 -21.22 -0.33 -7.16
N ASP A 160 -21.83 0.62 -7.88
CA ASP A 160 -21.55 0.82 -9.29
C ASP A 160 -20.15 1.45 -9.44
N THR A 161 -19.29 0.80 -10.21
CA THR A 161 -17.91 1.23 -10.38
C THR A 161 -17.58 1.51 -11.85
N ARG A 162 -16.59 2.37 -12.07
CA ARG A 162 -15.97 2.63 -13.38
C ARG A 162 -14.49 2.25 -13.34
N GLU A 163 -14.00 1.76 -14.45
CA GLU A 163 -12.59 1.36 -14.57
C GLU A 163 -11.72 2.55 -14.99
N VAL A 164 -10.63 2.73 -14.26
CA VAL A 164 -9.57 3.70 -14.57
C VAL A 164 -8.22 3.00 -14.53
N VAL A 165 -7.49 3.06 -15.63
CA VAL A 165 -6.16 2.49 -15.75
C VAL A 165 -5.12 3.61 -15.67
N THR A 166 -4.27 3.54 -14.66
CA THR A 166 -3.10 4.42 -14.50
C THR A 166 -1.86 3.67 -14.92
N THR A 167 -1.05 4.27 -15.79
CA THR A 167 0.24 3.71 -16.21
C THR A 167 1.34 4.70 -15.89
N ILE A 168 2.36 4.23 -15.18
CA ILE A 168 3.58 4.99 -14.89
C ILE A 168 4.75 4.26 -15.57
N THR A 169 5.46 4.95 -16.44
CA THR A 169 6.61 4.40 -17.15
C THR A 169 7.86 5.17 -16.75
N VAL A 170 8.88 4.46 -16.26
CA VAL A 170 10.19 5.03 -15.95
C VAL A 170 11.21 4.49 -16.95
N ARG A 171 11.87 5.37 -17.68
CA ARG A 171 12.85 5.01 -18.71
C ARG A 171 13.96 6.07 -18.81
N GLU A 172 15.05 5.75 -19.48
CA GLU A 172 16.13 6.69 -19.75
C GLU A 172 15.60 7.85 -20.62
N LYS A 173 15.92 9.06 -20.24
CA LYS A 173 15.43 10.29 -20.88
C LYS A 173 15.82 10.34 -22.35
N GLY A 174 14.86 10.66 -23.20
CA GLY A 174 15.06 10.78 -24.65
C GLY A 174 15.13 9.45 -25.38
N LYS A 175 14.99 8.31 -24.71
CA LYS A 175 14.96 6.97 -25.34
C LYS A 175 13.57 6.34 -25.23
N THR A 176 13.26 5.44 -26.13
CA THR A 176 12.05 4.64 -26.02
C THR A 176 12.23 3.54 -24.97
N LEU A 177 11.11 3.01 -24.45
CA LEU A 177 11.13 1.87 -23.54
C LEU A 177 11.76 0.62 -24.17
N GLU A 178 11.62 0.47 -25.50
CA GLU A 178 12.22 -0.62 -26.25
C GLU A 178 13.74 -0.50 -26.40
N ASP A 179 14.24 0.72 -26.51
CA ASP A 179 15.67 0.96 -26.72
C ASP A 179 16.48 0.95 -25.42
N ALA A 180 15.92 1.53 -24.35
CA ALA A 180 16.61 1.65 -23.06
C ALA A 180 16.20 0.58 -22.04
N GLY A 181 15.03 -0.03 -22.21
CA GLY A 181 14.38 -0.76 -21.14
C GLY A 181 13.78 0.18 -20.11
N GLY A 182 13.31 -0.35 -19.00
CA GLY A 182 12.75 0.46 -17.93
C GLY A 182 11.80 -0.31 -17.02
N ILE A 183 10.96 0.45 -16.32
CA ILE A 183 9.94 -0.09 -15.41
C ILE A 183 8.58 0.47 -15.83
N VAL A 184 7.58 -0.40 -15.86
CA VAL A 184 6.18 -0.04 -16.10
C VAL A 184 5.37 -0.46 -14.87
N LEU A 185 4.68 0.49 -14.25
CA LEU A 185 3.67 0.23 -13.25
C LEU A 185 2.31 0.49 -13.89
N THR A 186 1.41 -0.47 -13.78
CA THR A 186 0.03 -0.35 -14.21
C THR A 186 -0.88 -0.58 -13.00
N ALA A 187 -1.75 0.37 -12.71
CA ALA A 187 -2.81 0.22 -11.72
C ALA A 187 -4.17 0.26 -12.43
N ASP A 188 -4.86 -0.87 -12.46
CA ASP A 188 -6.23 -1.01 -12.91
C ASP A 188 -7.14 -0.87 -11.69
N SER A 189 -7.88 0.24 -11.63
CA SER A 189 -8.69 0.61 -10.48
C SER A 189 -10.16 0.72 -10.85
N TRP A 190 -11.00 0.08 -10.07
CA TRP A 190 -12.46 0.14 -10.14
C TRP A 190 -12.96 1.14 -9.08
N LEU A 191 -13.35 2.32 -9.53
CA LEU A 191 -13.71 3.46 -8.69
C LEU A 191 -15.23 3.55 -8.56
N ALA A 192 -15.73 3.48 -7.34
CA ALA A 192 -17.11 3.84 -7.00
C ALA A 192 -17.23 5.36 -6.78
N PRO A 193 -18.43 5.94 -6.77
CA PRO A 193 -18.67 7.25 -6.20
C PRO A 193 -18.09 7.33 -4.78
N HIS A 194 -17.84 8.55 -4.31
CA HIS A 194 -17.28 8.73 -2.98
C HIS A 194 -18.09 8.04 -1.88
N ILE A 195 -17.49 7.10 -1.16
CA ILE A 195 -18.12 6.35 -0.07
C ILE A 195 -17.66 6.96 1.26
N ALA A 196 -18.54 7.73 1.90
CA ALA A 196 -18.23 8.46 3.13
C ALA A 196 -17.70 7.54 4.23
N ALA A 197 -18.25 6.33 4.38
CA ALA A 197 -17.80 5.39 5.39
C ALA A 197 -16.31 4.99 5.22
N LEU A 198 -15.82 4.83 3.99
CA LEU A 198 -14.41 4.50 3.75
C LEU A 198 -13.46 5.69 4.00
N LYS A 199 -13.98 6.91 3.97
CA LYS A 199 -13.21 8.09 4.38
C LYS A 199 -12.80 8.01 5.85
N GLU A 200 -13.62 7.40 6.70
CA GLU A 200 -13.35 7.24 8.13
C GLU A 200 -12.06 6.43 8.40
N LEU A 201 -11.77 5.45 7.56
CA LEU A 201 -10.50 4.70 7.64
C LEU A 201 -9.31 5.62 7.37
N ALA A 202 -9.38 6.40 6.29
CA ALA A 202 -8.34 7.34 5.91
C ALA A 202 -8.14 8.45 6.96
N ASP A 203 -9.24 8.98 7.51
CA ASP A 203 -9.21 9.99 8.55
C ASP A 203 -8.59 9.45 9.85
N PHE A 204 -8.90 8.19 10.21
CA PHE A 204 -8.26 7.53 11.35
C PHE A 204 -6.75 7.38 11.13
N ASP A 205 -6.34 6.88 9.96
CA ASP A 205 -4.93 6.70 9.63
C ASP A 205 -4.18 8.04 9.64
N MET A 206 -4.80 9.10 9.14
CA MET A 206 -4.23 10.44 9.21
C MET A 206 -4.04 10.92 10.66
N LYS A 207 -5.03 10.68 11.54
CA LYS A 207 -4.92 11.00 12.98
C LYS A 207 -3.79 10.20 13.63
N TYR A 208 -3.72 8.90 13.35
CA TYR A 208 -2.66 8.02 13.85
C TYR A 208 -1.27 8.53 13.46
N TRP A 209 -1.06 8.81 12.17
CA TRP A 209 0.23 9.32 11.70
C TRP A 209 0.59 10.67 12.29
N LYS A 210 -0.37 11.58 12.44
CA LYS A 210 -0.15 12.87 13.11
C LYS A 210 0.24 12.70 14.58
N GLN A 211 -0.40 11.81 15.31
CA GLN A 211 -0.03 11.53 16.70
C GLN A 211 1.31 10.83 16.80
N LEU A 212 1.61 9.90 15.90
CA LEU A 212 2.86 9.14 15.94
C LEU A 212 4.08 9.99 15.56
N GLN A 213 3.97 10.85 14.56
CA GLN A 213 5.10 11.63 14.05
C GLN A 213 5.12 13.09 14.50
N GLY A 214 4.05 13.57 15.15
CA GLY A 214 3.91 14.97 15.55
C GLY A 214 3.57 15.88 14.35
N PRO A 215 3.83 17.19 14.47
CA PRO A 215 3.53 18.16 13.42
C PRO A 215 4.31 17.91 12.13
N ASP A 216 5.43 17.19 12.18
CA ASP A 216 6.26 16.79 11.03
C ASP A 216 5.80 15.45 10.43
N ALA A 217 4.52 15.13 10.52
CA ALA A 217 3.92 13.84 10.16
C ALA A 217 4.13 13.40 8.70
N MET A 218 4.56 14.29 7.81
CA MET A 218 4.95 13.96 6.45
C MET A 218 6.41 13.48 6.35
N GLY A 219 7.15 13.44 7.46
CA GLY A 219 8.54 12.93 7.54
C GLY A 219 9.57 13.73 6.75
N MET A 220 9.13 14.72 6.00
CA MET A 220 9.97 15.61 5.19
C MET A 220 9.49 17.05 5.40
N SER A 221 10.41 17.95 5.76
CA SER A 221 10.11 19.38 5.73
C SER A 221 9.85 19.83 4.29
N ALA A 222 9.14 20.95 4.11
CA ALA A 222 8.95 21.55 2.79
C ALA A 222 10.30 21.78 2.06
N GLU A 223 11.35 22.07 2.80
CA GLU A 223 12.71 22.25 2.31
C GLU A 223 13.34 20.93 1.86
N GLN A 224 13.16 19.84 2.60
CA GLN A 224 13.61 18.51 2.20
C GLN A 224 12.86 18.01 0.95
N LEU A 225 11.54 18.24 0.88
CA LEU A 225 10.75 17.93 -0.31
C LEU A 225 11.23 18.76 -1.51
N ALA A 226 11.48 20.07 -1.33
CA ALA A 226 12.04 20.92 -2.38
C ALA A 226 13.41 20.43 -2.85
N THR A 227 14.25 19.93 -1.92
CA THR A 227 15.56 19.35 -2.24
C THR A 227 15.40 18.07 -3.07
N VAL A 228 14.53 17.15 -2.66
CA VAL A 228 14.24 15.91 -3.42
C VAL A 228 13.71 16.25 -4.82
N VAL A 229 12.77 17.19 -4.92
CA VAL A 229 12.22 17.64 -6.21
C VAL A 229 13.32 18.29 -7.08
N ALA A 230 14.25 19.03 -6.49
CA ALA A 230 15.37 19.62 -7.20
C ALA A 230 16.38 18.55 -7.68
N MET A 231 16.64 17.54 -6.85
CA MET A 231 17.54 16.43 -7.20
C MET A 231 16.92 15.47 -8.23
N TYR A 232 15.60 15.33 -8.22
CA TYR A 232 14.86 14.42 -9.11
C TYR A 232 13.76 15.17 -9.88
N PRO A 233 14.10 15.89 -10.96
CA PRO A 233 13.13 16.67 -11.77
C PRO A 233 11.95 15.82 -12.29
N ALA A 234 12.18 14.52 -12.50
CA ALA A 234 11.14 13.56 -12.91
C ALA A 234 10.03 13.41 -11.86
N VAL A 235 10.36 13.53 -10.56
CA VAL A 235 9.37 13.49 -9.47
C VAL A 235 8.43 14.68 -9.56
N LYS A 236 8.97 15.88 -9.83
CA LYS A 236 8.15 17.09 -10.04
C LYS A 236 7.18 16.90 -11.21
N GLN A 237 7.68 16.42 -12.35
CA GLN A 237 6.84 16.18 -13.53
C GLN A 237 5.73 15.17 -13.24
N ALA A 238 6.03 14.09 -12.51
CA ALA A 238 5.02 13.10 -12.09
C ALA A 238 3.96 13.74 -11.18
N MET A 239 4.36 14.56 -10.21
CA MET A 239 3.42 15.26 -9.32
C MET A 239 2.55 16.27 -10.08
N ASP A 240 3.13 17.07 -10.98
CA ASP A 240 2.38 18.02 -11.80
C ASP A 240 1.35 17.31 -12.70
N ARG A 241 1.70 16.14 -13.25
CA ARG A 241 0.78 15.31 -14.05
C ARG A 241 -0.31 14.68 -13.18
N LEU A 242 0.04 14.13 -12.02
CA LEU A 242 -0.93 13.59 -11.08
C LEU A 242 -1.95 14.65 -10.66
N GLN A 243 -1.52 15.88 -10.43
CA GLN A 243 -2.40 16.99 -10.10
C GLN A 243 -3.36 17.33 -11.26
N LYS A 244 -2.88 17.30 -12.51
CA LYS A 244 -3.70 17.58 -13.70
C LYS A 244 -4.70 16.46 -14.00
N GLU A 245 -4.29 15.21 -13.82
CA GLU A 245 -5.09 14.04 -14.13
C GLU A 245 -5.92 13.54 -12.94
N GLY A 246 -5.73 14.16 -11.76
CA GLY A 246 -6.34 13.74 -10.49
C GLY A 246 -7.87 13.68 -10.51
N THR A 247 -8.53 14.53 -11.31
CA THR A 247 -9.99 14.50 -11.47
C THR A 247 -10.50 13.19 -12.07
N LYS A 248 -9.70 12.53 -12.92
CA LYS A 248 -10.03 11.21 -13.46
C LYS A 248 -9.95 10.09 -12.40
N LEU A 249 -9.24 10.34 -11.31
CA LEU A 249 -9.05 9.41 -10.20
C LEU A 249 -10.04 9.65 -9.05
N GLU A 250 -10.96 10.61 -9.22
CA GLU A 250 -11.98 10.87 -8.20
C GLU A 250 -12.85 9.65 -7.95
N GLY A 251 -13.14 9.38 -6.69
CA GLY A 251 -13.96 8.26 -6.25
C GLY A 251 -13.23 7.40 -5.21
N THR A 252 -13.90 6.33 -4.84
CA THR A 252 -13.38 5.36 -3.86
C THR A 252 -12.97 4.08 -4.58
N PRO A 253 -11.70 3.64 -4.51
CA PRO A 253 -11.29 2.38 -5.12
C PRO A 253 -11.90 1.19 -4.35
N ILE A 254 -12.66 0.36 -5.06
CA ILE A 254 -13.26 -0.88 -4.53
C ILE A 254 -12.39 -2.07 -4.90
N ALA A 255 -11.80 -2.07 -6.08
CA ALA A 255 -10.80 -3.07 -6.45
C ALA A 255 -9.67 -2.38 -7.21
N THR A 256 -8.44 -2.81 -6.94
CA THR A 256 -7.26 -2.33 -7.65
C THR A 256 -6.31 -3.49 -7.89
N THR A 257 -5.90 -3.66 -9.15
CA THR A 257 -4.82 -4.55 -9.54
C THR A 257 -3.62 -3.71 -9.94
N THR A 258 -2.54 -3.79 -9.16
CA THR A 258 -1.29 -3.10 -9.48
C THR A 258 -0.27 -4.11 -9.96
N THR A 259 0.27 -3.91 -11.17
CA THR A 259 1.33 -4.74 -11.74
C THR A 259 2.57 -3.89 -11.97
N VAL A 260 3.72 -4.41 -11.58
CA VAL A 260 5.03 -3.81 -11.87
C VAL A 260 5.82 -4.77 -12.75
N GLU A 261 6.25 -4.27 -13.90
CA GLU A 261 7.00 -5.00 -14.91
C GLU A 261 8.35 -4.34 -15.14
N GLY A 262 9.41 -5.15 -15.21
CA GLY A 262 10.69 -4.73 -15.77
C GLY A 262 10.65 -4.98 -17.29
N VAL A 263 11.06 -3.98 -18.05
CA VAL A 263 11.19 -4.06 -19.50
C VAL A 263 12.66 -4.04 -19.86
N LYS A 264 13.11 -5.03 -20.63
CA LYS A 264 14.49 -5.10 -21.13
C LYS A 264 14.61 -4.29 -22.41
N SER A 265 15.76 -3.68 -22.63
CA SER A 265 16.06 -3.11 -23.93
C SER A 265 16.15 -4.20 -25.02
N LYS A 266 16.01 -3.79 -26.27
CA LYS A 266 16.22 -4.70 -27.43
C LYS A 266 17.56 -5.42 -27.37
N GLU A 267 18.61 -4.69 -26.97
CA GLU A 267 19.95 -5.22 -26.82
C GLU A 267 20.04 -6.28 -25.70
N GLN A 268 19.50 -5.99 -24.52
CA GLN A 268 19.43 -6.95 -23.42
C GLN A 268 18.62 -8.20 -23.76
N ALA A 269 17.52 -8.03 -24.49
CA ALA A 269 16.69 -9.14 -24.94
C ALA A 269 17.43 -10.03 -25.97
N ALA A 270 18.18 -9.41 -26.90
CA ALA A 270 19.01 -10.12 -27.87
C ALA A 270 20.14 -10.89 -27.22
N GLN A 271 20.89 -10.27 -26.29
CA GLN A 271 21.97 -10.93 -25.54
C GLN A 271 21.48 -12.13 -24.76
N GLN A 272 20.29 -12.03 -24.13
CA GLN A 272 19.71 -13.15 -23.40
C GLN A 272 19.26 -14.29 -24.36
N ALA A 273 18.79 -13.98 -25.54
CA ALA A 273 18.44 -14.99 -26.56
C ALA A 273 19.68 -15.73 -27.05
N GLU A 274 20.82 -15.05 -27.18
CA GLU A 274 22.10 -15.63 -27.58
C GLU A 274 22.72 -16.47 -26.45
N SER A 275 22.74 -15.98 -25.24
CA SER A 275 23.26 -16.71 -24.07
C SER A 275 22.44 -17.98 -23.77
N GLY A 276 21.14 -17.96 -24.03
CA GLY A 276 20.27 -19.14 -23.96
C GLY A 276 20.57 -20.21 -25.01
N LYS A 277 21.27 -19.86 -26.10
CA LYS A 277 21.68 -20.82 -27.16
C LYS A 277 23.04 -21.48 -26.87
N SER A 278 23.93 -20.82 -26.15
CA SER A 278 25.28 -21.30 -25.87
C SER A 278 25.40 -22.30 -24.73
N SER A 279 24.40 -22.41 -23.86
CA SER A 279 24.33 -23.41 -22.79
C SER A 279 23.81 -24.75 -23.33
N GLY A 280 24.54 -25.34 -24.25
CA GLY A 280 24.26 -26.65 -24.85
C GLY A 280 24.79 -27.80 -23.97
N GLY A 281 23.95 -28.81 -23.72
CA GLY A 281 24.44 -30.17 -23.50
C GLY A 281 24.60 -30.65 -22.05
N GLY A 282 23.69 -30.29 -21.12
CA GLY A 282 23.61 -30.95 -19.83
C GLY A 282 22.18 -31.08 -19.32
N LEU A 283 21.91 -32.06 -18.46
CA LEU A 283 20.60 -32.28 -17.82
C LEU A 283 20.02 -30.99 -17.19
N GLY A 284 20.88 -30.07 -16.72
CA GLY A 284 20.50 -28.75 -16.22
C GLY A 284 19.94 -27.82 -17.32
N GLY A 285 20.46 -27.86 -18.53
CA GLY A 285 19.99 -27.07 -19.68
C GLY A 285 18.60 -27.51 -20.17
N MET A 286 18.29 -28.81 -20.06
CA MET A 286 16.97 -29.35 -20.42
C MET A 286 15.91 -28.97 -19.41
N LEU A 287 16.25 -28.95 -18.11
CA LEU A 287 15.36 -28.49 -17.03
C LEU A 287 15.10 -26.99 -17.15
N ALA A 288 16.14 -26.18 -17.42
CA ALA A 288 16.03 -24.75 -17.64
C ALA A 288 15.15 -24.42 -18.86
N ARG A 289 15.27 -25.17 -19.96
CA ARG A 289 14.38 -25.03 -21.16
C ARG A 289 12.93 -25.41 -20.87
N LYS A 290 12.70 -26.45 -20.05
CA LYS A 290 11.34 -26.87 -19.69
C LYS A 290 10.69 -25.89 -18.73
N MET A 291 11.47 -25.22 -17.86
CA MET A 291 10.99 -24.17 -16.98
C MET A 291 10.76 -22.85 -17.72
N ALA A 292 11.62 -22.48 -18.67
CA ALA A 292 11.44 -21.29 -19.52
C ALA A 292 10.25 -21.38 -20.48
N LYS A 293 9.84 -22.61 -20.87
CA LYS A 293 8.73 -22.83 -21.80
C LYS A 293 7.34 -22.71 -21.15
N LYS A 294 7.27 -22.59 -19.81
CA LYS A 294 6.02 -22.45 -19.07
C LYS A 294 5.68 -21.00 -18.72
N ASP A 295 6.64 -20.08 -18.86
CA ASP A 295 6.47 -18.64 -18.65
C ASP A 295 6.37 -17.88 -19.99
N ASN A 296 5.89 -18.54 -21.07
CA ASN A 296 5.67 -17.93 -22.37
C ASN A 296 4.34 -17.16 -22.40
N ASP A 297 4.37 -15.94 -21.81
CA ASP A 297 3.56 -14.87 -22.36
C ASP A 297 4.49 -13.80 -22.94
N ALA A 298 4.35 -13.68 -24.29
CA ALA A 298 4.77 -12.58 -25.15
C ALA A 298 6.19 -12.03 -25.00
N THR A 299 7.08 -12.41 -25.92
CA THR A 299 8.34 -11.73 -26.23
C THR A 299 9.20 -11.42 -25.01
N GLY A 300 10.20 -12.19 -24.70
CA GLY A 300 11.15 -12.10 -23.57
C GLY A 300 11.67 -10.71 -23.12
N ALA A 301 11.04 -9.65 -23.58
CA ALA A 301 11.32 -8.26 -23.30
C ALA A 301 10.68 -7.73 -22.00
N ARG A 302 9.55 -8.31 -21.55
CA ARG A 302 8.87 -7.90 -20.32
C ARG A 302 8.90 -9.02 -19.29
N ALA A 303 9.13 -8.67 -18.05
CA ALA A 303 9.11 -9.59 -16.93
C ALA A 303 8.31 -8.98 -15.78
N MET A 304 7.28 -9.67 -15.33
CA MET A 304 6.54 -9.28 -14.14
C MET A 304 7.48 -9.33 -12.92
N ILE A 305 7.55 -8.22 -12.18
CA ILE A 305 8.28 -8.11 -10.91
C ILE A 305 7.33 -8.47 -9.79
N PHE A 306 6.17 -7.81 -9.73
CA PHE A 306 5.13 -8.17 -8.78
C PHE A 306 3.75 -7.72 -9.27
N THR A 307 2.71 -8.39 -8.77
CA THR A 307 1.31 -7.99 -8.90
C THR A 307 0.68 -7.97 -7.52
N SER A 308 -0.07 -6.92 -7.21
CA SER A 308 -0.90 -6.81 -6.02
C SER A 308 -2.34 -6.60 -6.43
N GLU A 309 -3.22 -7.45 -5.93
CA GLU A 309 -4.66 -7.36 -6.09
C GLU A 309 -5.27 -6.99 -4.74
N HIS A 310 -6.07 -5.95 -4.70
CA HIS A 310 -6.81 -5.52 -3.52
C HIS A 310 -8.27 -5.36 -3.89
N GLU A 311 -9.16 -5.90 -3.07
CA GLU A 311 -10.61 -5.85 -3.27
C GLU A 311 -11.33 -5.63 -1.95
N VAL A 312 -12.17 -4.62 -1.88
CA VAL A 312 -13.14 -4.41 -0.82
C VAL A 312 -14.34 -5.30 -1.10
N GLN A 313 -14.58 -6.28 -0.25
CA GLN A 313 -15.66 -7.25 -0.41
C GLN A 313 -16.95 -6.78 0.27
N GLU A 314 -16.83 -6.06 1.37
CA GLU A 314 -17.97 -5.59 2.17
C GLU A 314 -17.64 -4.30 2.90
N VAL A 315 -18.62 -3.42 3.02
CA VAL A 315 -18.57 -2.18 3.82
C VAL A 315 -19.81 -2.12 4.71
N GLN A 316 -19.60 -1.97 6.01
CA GLN A 316 -20.64 -1.83 7.03
C GLN A 316 -20.43 -0.53 7.82
N THR A 317 -21.50 0.12 8.21
CA THR A 317 -21.47 1.35 9.02
C THR A 317 -21.87 1.12 10.49
N ALA A 318 -22.17 -0.13 10.85
CA ALA A 318 -22.44 -0.53 12.22
C ALA A 318 -21.24 -1.35 12.74
N VAL A 319 -20.58 -0.86 13.79
CA VAL A 319 -19.41 -1.49 14.40
C VAL A 319 -19.70 -1.80 15.86
N ALA A 320 -19.66 -3.08 16.22
CA ALA A 320 -19.75 -3.49 17.61
C ALA A 320 -18.46 -3.13 18.37
N ALA A 321 -18.54 -2.89 19.69
CA ALA A 321 -17.34 -2.66 20.50
C ALA A 321 -16.34 -3.82 20.37
N ALA A 322 -16.83 -5.04 20.32
CA ALA A 322 -16.00 -6.24 20.16
C ALA A 322 -15.23 -6.30 18.83
N ASP A 323 -15.61 -5.54 17.79
CA ASP A 323 -14.90 -5.48 16.52
C ASP A 323 -13.57 -4.73 16.63
N THR A 324 -13.40 -3.89 17.65
CA THR A 324 -12.18 -3.11 17.90
C THR A 324 -11.48 -3.46 19.21
N ASP A 325 -11.98 -4.44 19.95
CA ASP A 325 -11.39 -4.90 21.19
C ASP A 325 -10.49 -6.13 21.00
N ILE A 326 -9.62 -6.37 21.99
CA ILE A 326 -8.83 -7.61 22.05
C ILE A 326 -9.81 -8.78 22.22
N PRO A 327 -9.77 -9.80 21.34
CA PRO A 327 -10.71 -10.91 21.43
C PRO A 327 -10.59 -11.66 22.77
N ALA A 328 -11.72 -12.17 23.26
CA ALA A 328 -11.77 -12.88 24.53
C ALA A 328 -10.79 -14.07 24.56
N GLY A 329 -10.12 -14.26 25.69
CA GLY A 329 -9.19 -15.36 25.91
C GLY A 329 -7.75 -15.10 25.42
N PHE A 330 -7.45 -13.91 24.90
CA PHE A 330 -6.07 -13.51 24.59
C PHE A 330 -5.31 -13.14 25.85
N LYS A 331 -4.00 -13.40 25.86
CA LYS A 331 -3.09 -13.10 26.96
C LYS A 331 -1.97 -12.21 26.49
N GLU A 332 -1.61 -11.23 27.30
CA GLU A 332 -0.44 -10.40 27.01
C GLU A 332 0.83 -11.24 27.12
N LYS A 333 1.67 -11.12 26.14
CA LYS A 333 2.99 -11.76 26.10
C LYS A 333 3.96 -10.84 26.83
N LYS A 334 4.48 -11.35 27.94
CA LYS A 334 5.47 -10.66 28.77
C LYS A 334 6.84 -10.68 28.11
#